data_1e25d0c9c1d34877c3a38fdeab882851
#
_entry.id   1e25d0c9c1d34877c3a38fdeab882851
#
_cell.length_a   1.000
_cell.length_b   1.000
_cell.length_c   1.000
_cell.angle_alpha   90.00
_cell.angle_beta   90.00
_cell.angle_gamma   90.00
#
_symmetry.space_group_name_H-M   'P 1'
#
loop_
_entity.id
_entity.type
_entity.pdbx_description
1 polymer ?
#
loop_
_entity_poly.entity_id
_entity_poly.type
_entity_poly.pdbx_seq_one_letter_code
_entity_poly.pdbx_strand_id
1 'polypeptide(L)'
;MTLQQLPKIELHLHLDCGLSYEVVNKINPDITEEMYRNNFIAPEKCIDLADFLTRAINCVNLMQTKEQLEWVVEDLFKQLAADNVLYAEMRYAPLQHLQNGLTAFDVVDIIEKATAACIQKTGIEARIILCTLRHYSAAESMETVMLVEQFKNTYVAGFDIAADEAGYPITNHIAAFQYAKQKEIFCTAHAGEAMGAESVWETLNYFGPSRIGHGVRSYEDPKLVEHLRNNNIHLEICPSCNVQINIIDEYKNHPVNQLKKEGVSININTDCRTIVDISLNREYQKLQDVFGWTITDFYDCNVNAIKAAFISEEVKQILLNKLAIGYHK
;
A
#
# COMPACT_ATOMS: atom_id res chain seq x y z
N MET A 1 -10.66 5.16 25.26
CA MET A 1 -10.43 4.31 24.08
C MET A 1 -8.94 4.34 23.78
N THR A 2 -8.28 3.19 23.58
CA THR A 2 -6.86 3.12 23.21
C THR A 2 -6.71 3.15 21.69
N LEU A 3 -5.52 3.52 21.17
CA LEU A 3 -5.25 3.51 19.73
C LEU A 3 -5.48 2.14 19.07
N GLN A 4 -5.23 1.06 19.82
CA GLN A 4 -5.47 -0.31 19.35
C GLN A 4 -6.95 -0.61 19.10
N GLN A 5 -7.84 0.03 19.89
CA GLN A 5 -9.30 -0.16 19.76
C GLN A 5 -9.92 0.67 18.65
N LEU A 6 -9.22 1.71 18.14
CA LEU A 6 -9.73 2.52 17.06
C LEU A 6 -9.84 1.70 15.77
N PRO A 7 -10.99 1.70 15.10
CA PRO A 7 -11.08 1.11 13.77
C PRO A 7 -10.27 1.91 12.76
N LYS A 8 -9.64 1.21 11.82
CA LYS A 8 -8.67 1.78 10.87
C LYS A 8 -8.97 1.40 9.44
N ILE A 9 -8.49 2.22 8.52
CA ILE A 9 -8.56 2.01 7.07
C ILE A 9 -7.14 2.07 6.53
N GLU A 10 -6.74 1.10 5.72
CA GLU A 10 -5.41 1.02 5.15
C GLU A 10 -5.49 0.87 3.63
N LEU A 11 -4.95 1.84 2.88
CA LEU A 11 -5.01 1.87 1.42
C LEU A 11 -3.69 1.52 0.75
N HIS A 12 -2.59 1.43 1.54
CA HIS A 12 -1.25 1.21 1.02
C HIS A 12 -0.50 0.19 1.87
N LEU A 13 -0.64 -1.08 1.51
CA LEU A 13 0.17 -2.16 2.07
C LEU A 13 0.46 -3.21 1.00
N HIS A 14 1.70 -3.68 0.97
CA HIS A 14 2.17 -4.68 0.03
C HIS A 14 1.98 -6.09 0.59
N LEU A 15 1.20 -6.93 -0.10
CA LEU A 15 1.01 -8.33 0.26
C LEU A 15 2.32 -9.11 0.16
N ASP A 16 3.09 -8.86 -0.90
CA ASP A 16 4.39 -9.49 -1.18
C ASP A 16 5.54 -8.99 -0.29
N CYS A 17 5.25 -8.05 0.64
CA CYS A 17 6.15 -7.56 1.69
C CYS A 17 5.43 -7.50 3.06
N GLY A 18 4.37 -8.30 3.24
CA GLY A 18 3.54 -8.32 4.44
C GLY A 18 3.62 -9.62 5.27
N LEU A 19 4.66 -10.44 5.08
CA LEU A 19 4.79 -11.76 5.71
C LEU A 19 5.24 -11.65 7.18
N SER A 20 4.47 -12.18 8.11
CA SER A 20 4.93 -12.35 9.50
C SER A 20 5.97 -13.46 9.62
N TYR A 21 6.75 -13.47 10.72
CA TYR A 21 7.65 -14.59 11.01
C TYR A 21 6.90 -15.93 11.07
N GLU A 22 5.68 -15.94 11.58
CA GLU A 22 4.87 -17.16 11.68
C GLU A 22 4.61 -17.80 10.32
N VAL A 23 4.23 -17.01 9.31
CA VAL A 23 3.98 -17.52 7.96
C VAL A 23 5.29 -17.86 7.24
N VAL A 24 6.36 -17.09 7.43
CA VAL A 24 7.68 -17.38 6.88
C VAL A 24 8.19 -18.72 7.40
N ASN A 25 8.13 -18.98 8.70
CA ASN A 25 8.55 -20.22 9.32
C ASN A 25 7.62 -21.40 8.93
N LYS A 26 6.30 -21.15 8.73
CA LYS A 26 5.37 -22.16 8.20
C LYS A 26 5.74 -22.59 6.78
N ILE A 27 6.15 -21.64 5.93
CA ILE A 27 6.53 -21.90 4.53
C ILE A 27 7.91 -22.59 4.46
N ASN A 28 8.86 -22.09 5.24
CA ASN A 28 10.22 -22.62 5.32
C ASN A 28 10.69 -22.70 6.78
N PRO A 29 10.56 -23.88 7.42
CA PRO A 29 10.96 -24.06 8.83
C PRO A 29 12.46 -23.87 9.11
N ASP A 30 13.31 -23.87 8.08
CA ASP A 30 14.75 -23.64 8.24
C ASP A 30 15.08 -22.16 8.48
N ILE A 31 14.13 -21.25 8.21
CA ILE A 31 14.31 -19.82 8.50
C ILE A 31 14.00 -19.57 9.98
N THR A 32 15.06 -19.38 10.76
CA THR A 32 14.95 -19.03 12.18
C THR A 32 14.48 -17.58 12.36
N GLU A 33 14.03 -17.22 13.57
CA GLU A 33 13.65 -15.84 13.88
C GLU A 33 14.83 -14.87 13.70
N GLU A 34 16.04 -15.29 14.02
CA GLU A 34 17.27 -14.51 13.80
C GLU A 34 17.49 -14.27 12.29
N MET A 35 17.37 -15.31 11.47
CA MET A 35 17.48 -15.18 10.00
C MET A 35 16.39 -14.27 9.45
N TYR A 36 15.15 -14.36 9.96
CA TYR A 36 14.07 -13.49 9.55
C TYR A 36 14.40 -12.02 9.88
N ARG A 37 14.83 -11.73 11.11
CA ARG A 37 15.24 -10.38 11.52
C ARG A 37 16.36 -9.81 10.65
N ASN A 38 17.35 -10.64 10.31
CA ASN A 38 18.52 -10.19 9.57
C ASN A 38 18.28 -10.03 8.06
N ASN A 39 17.40 -10.85 7.47
CA ASN A 39 17.25 -10.93 6.01
C ASN A 39 15.97 -10.30 5.49
N PHE A 40 14.89 -10.22 6.29
CA PHE A 40 13.60 -9.70 5.87
C PHE A 40 13.32 -8.30 6.39
N ILE A 41 13.81 -7.98 7.59
CA ILE A 41 13.63 -6.66 8.19
C ILE A 41 14.78 -5.76 7.77
N ALA A 42 14.46 -4.53 7.36
CA ALA A 42 15.46 -3.55 7.02
C ALA A 42 16.10 -2.92 8.29
N PRO A 43 17.35 -2.42 8.23
CA PRO A 43 17.92 -1.64 9.31
C PRO A 43 17.08 -0.36 9.55
N GLU A 44 17.28 0.30 10.70
CA GLU A 44 16.60 1.55 11.02
C GLU A 44 16.74 2.63 9.94
N LYS A 45 17.84 2.59 9.20
CA LYS A 45 18.13 3.43 8.04
C LYS A 45 18.76 2.60 6.93
N CYS A 46 18.14 2.58 5.77
CA CYS A 46 18.71 2.11 4.51
C CYS A 46 19.57 3.18 3.86
N ILE A 47 20.35 2.81 2.88
CA ILE A 47 21.09 3.75 2.03
C ILE A 47 20.09 4.59 1.22
N ASP A 48 19.15 3.90 0.58
CA ASP A 48 18.09 4.45 -0.27
C ASP A 48 16.95 3.44 -0.46
N LEU A 49 15.98 3.75 -1.32
CA LEU A 49 14.89 2.87 -1.69
C LEU A 49 15.37 1.57 -2.35
N ALA A 50 16.39 1.62 -3.20
CA ALA A 50 16.90 0.42 -3.88
C ALA A 50 17.52 -0.57 -2.87
N ASP A 51 18.28 -0.10 -1.88
CA ASP A 51 18.78 -0.93 -0.77
C ASP A 51 17.62 -1.54 0.03
N PHE A 52 16.60 -0.77 0.37
CA PHE A 52 15.40 -1.24 1.07
C PHE A 52 14.73 -2.40 0.31
N LEU A 53 14.52 -2.24 -1.00
CA LEU A 53 13.83 -3.21 -1.87
C LEU A 53 14.59 -4.54 -2.03
N THR A 54 15.88 -4.60 -1.72
CA THR A 54 16.63 -5.87 -1.75
C THR A 54 16.01 -6.94 -0.84
N ARG A 55 15.31 -6.56 0.21
CA ARG A 55 14.67 -7.47 1.17
C ARG A 55 13.34 -8.02 0.64
N ALA A 56 12.69 -7.32 -0.27
CA ALA A 56 11.45 -7.77 -0.90
C ALA A 56 11.64 -9.10 -1.65
N ILE A 57 12.82 -9.33 -2.23
CA ILE A 57 13.17 -10.57 -2.92
C ILE A 57 12.99 -11.79 -2.02
N ASN A 58 13.34 -11.69 -0.74
CA ASN A 58 13.21 -12.79 0.22
C ASN A 58 11.74 -13.14 0.48
N CYS A 59 10.87 -12.14 0.54
CA CYS A 59 9.44 -12.34 0.68
C CYS A 59 8.84 -12.97 -0.59
N VAL A 60 9.13 -12.40 -1.75
CA VAL A 60 8.65 -12.87 -3.06
C VAL A 60 9.03 -14.34 -3.32
N ASN A 61 10.26 -14.74 -2.97
CA ASN A 61 10.72 -16.13 -3.15
C ASN A 61 9.92 -17.15 -2.32
N LEU A 62 9.24 -16.73 -1.27
CA LEU A 62 8.36 -17.58 -0.45
C LEU A 62 6.90 -17.59 -0.94
N MET A 63 6.60 -16.97 -2.09
CA MET A 63 5.24 -16.80 -2.62
C MET A 63 5.15 -17.34 -4.06
N GLN A 64 5.57 -18.58 -4.29
CA GLN A 64 5.70 -19.16 -5.63
C GLN A 64 4.78 -20.37 -5.88
N THR A 65 3.98 -20.78 -4.89
CA THR A 65 2.98 -21.85 -5.03
C THR A 65 1.61 -21.40 -4.55
N LYS A 66 0.58 -22.12 -4.96
CA LYS A 66 -0.80 -21.85 -4.52
C LYS A 66 -0.90 -21.79 -2.99
N GLU A 67 -0.39 -22.80 -2.31
CA GLU A 67 -0.49 -22.89 -0.85
C GLU A 67 0.23 -21.73 -0.16
N GLN A 68 1.39 -21.32 -0.68
CA GLN A 68 2.16 -20.19 -0.13
C GLN A 68 1.38 -18.88 -0.28
N LEU A 69 0.80 -18.63 -1.45
CA LEU A 69 -0.02 -17.44 -1.72
C LEU A 69 -1.25 -17.39 -0.80
N GLU A 70 -1.97 -18.52 -0.65
CA GLU A 70 -3.12 -18.61 0.26
C GLU A 70 -2.72 -18.33 1.71
N TRP A 71 -1.60 -18.91 2.19
CA TRP A 71 -1.12 -18.69 3.56
C TRP A 71 -0.71 -17.25 3.83
N VAL A 72 -0.08 -16.58 2.87
CA VAL A 72 0.31 -15.18 3.02
C VAL A 72 -0.91 -14.26 3.08
N VAL A 73 -1.94 -14.51 2.28
CA VAL A 73 -3.22 -13.77 2.40
C VAL A 73 -3.86 -14.00 3.77
N GLU A 74 -3.94 -15.24 4.24
CA GLU A 74 -4.49 -15.55 5.56
C GLU A 74 -3.71 -14.86 6.70
N ASP A 75 -2.39 -14.84 6.59
CA ASP A 75 -1.51 -14.19 7.55
C ASP A 75 -1.74 -12.68 7.59
N LEU A 76 -1.81 -12.04 6.42
CA LEU A 76 -2.08 -10.60 6.35
C LEU A 76 -3.42 -10.25 7.00
N PHE A 77 -4.48 -11.04 6.77
CA PHE A 77 -5.77 -10.79 7.42
C PHE A 77 -5.72 -10.95 8.95
N LYS A 78 -4.87 -11.82 9.50
CA LYS A 78 -4.63 -11.89 10.95
C LYS A 78 -3.96 -10.62 11.48
N GLN A 79 -2.98 -10.09 10.73
CA GLN A 79 -2.31 -8.83 11.09
C GLN A 79 -3.28 -7.64 11.03
N LEU A 80 -4.13 -7.57 10.00
CA LEU A 80 -5.18 -6.55 9.85
C LEU A 80 -6.19 -6.61 11.02
N ALA A 81 -6.59 -7.82 11.43
CA ALA A 81 -7.47 -8.01 12.57
C ALA A 81 -6.82 -7.55 13.89
N ALA A 82 -5.53 -7.82 14.10
CA ALA A 82 -4.77 -7.36 15.27
C ALA A 82 -4.67 -5.82 15.34
N ASP A 83 -4.66 -5.16 14.18
CA ASP A 83 -4.68 -3.70 14.07
C ASP A 83 -6.10 -3.10 14.12
N ASN A 84 -7.15 -3.90 14.23
CA ASN A 84 -8.55 -3.47 14.15
C ASN A 84 -8.88 -2.73 12.85
N VAL A 85 -8.39 -3.23 11.72
CA VAL A 85 -8.67 -2.68 10.39
C VAL A 85 -10.08 -3.10 9.95
N LEU A 86 -10.88 -2.15 9.45
CA LEU A 86 -12.19 -2.40 8.87
C LEU A 86 -12.14 -2.65 7.36
N TYR A 87 -11.19 -1.99 6.70
CA TYR A 87 -11.03 -2.06 5.25
C TYR A 87 -9.56 -1.90 4.87
N ALA A 88 -9.09 -2.72 3.93
CA ALA A 88 -7.75 -2.64 3.39
C ALA A 88 -7.73 -2.77 1.85
N GLU A 89 -6.79 -2.07 1.20
CA GLU A 89 -6.42 -2.29 -0.20
C GLU A 89 -5.00 -2.83 -0.25
N MET A 90 -4.86 -4.15 -0.38
CA MET A 90 -3.57 -4.80 -0.47
C MET A 90 -3.10 -4.84 -1.93
N ARG A 91 -1.82 -4.58 -2.12
CA ARG A 91 -1.20 -4.56 -3.45
C ARG A 91 -0.07 -5.56 -3.58
N TYR A 92 0.18 -6.04 -4.79
CA TYR A 92 1.30 -6.91 -5.13
C TYR A 92 1.54 -6.94 -6.65
N ALA A 93 2.73 -7.41 -7.06
CA ALA A 93 3.11 -7.53 -8.45
C ALA A 93 2.94 -8.99 -8.95
N PRO A 94 1.88 -9.34 -9.70
CA PRO A 94 1.57 -10.74 -10.03
C PRO A 94 2.67 -11.44 -10.83
N LEU A 95 3.42 -10.72 -11.66
CA LEU A 95 4.49 -11.29 -12.48
C LEU A 95 5.74 -11.71 -11.68
N GLN A 96 5.81 -11.38 -10.38
CA GLN A 96 6.89 -11.81 -9.48
C GLN A 96 6.73 -13.26 -8.98
N HIS A 97 5.56 -13.88 -9.16
CA HIS A 97 5.18 -15.15 -8.51
C HIS A 97 5.07 -16.33 -9.50
N LEU A 98 5.86 -16.32 -10.60
CA LEU A 98 5.76 -17.27 -11.71
C LEU A 98 6.85 -18.35 -11.73
N GLN A 99 7.76 -18.36 -10.74
CA GLN A 99 8.98 -19.21 -10.78
C GLN A 99 8.68 -20.71 -10.71
N ASN A 100 7.55 -21.10 -10.08
CA ASN A 100 7.16 -22.52 -9.91
C ASN A 100 6.02 -22.93 -10.84
N GLY A 101 5.86 -22.26 -11.99
CA GLY A 101 4.97 -22.67 -13.08
C GLY A 101 3.54 -22.17 -13.00
N LEU A 102 3.20 -21.30 -12.03
CA LEU A 102 1.94 -20.54 -12.06
C LEU A 102 1.96 -19.54 -13.22
N THR A 103 0.82 -19.35 -13.87
CA THR A 103 0.62 -18.22 -14.77
C THR A 103 0.24 -16.97 -13.97
N ALA A 104 0.40 -15.78 -14.55
CA ALA A 104 -0.02 -14.54 -13.91
C ALA A 104 -1.53 -14.53 -13.59
N PHE A 105 -2.34 -15.16 -14.44
CA PHE A 105 -3.77 -15.37 -14.17
C PHE A 105 -3.99 -16.27 -12.94
N ASP A 106 -3.27 -17.41 -12.82
CA ASP A 106 -3.39 -18.31 -11.67
C ASP A 106 -3.05 -17.58 -10.36
N VAL A 107 -1.99 -16.77 -10.36
CA VAL A 107 -1.59 -15.99 -9.19
C VAL A 107 -2.72 -15.06 -8.73
N VAL A 108 -3.32 -14.32 -9.66
CA VAL A 108 -4.42 -13.40 -9.33
C VAL A 108 -5.66 -14.16 -8.87
N ASP A 109 -6.03 -15.26 -9.53
CA ASP A 109 -7.19 -16.09 -9.19
C ASP A 109 -7.05 -16.69 -7.78
N ILE A 110 -5.86 -17.19 -7.43
CA ILE A 110 -5.58 -17.77 -6.11
C ILE A 110 -5.71 -16.70 -5.02
N ILE A 111 -5.05 -15.55 -5.18
CA ILE A 111 -5.06 -14.46 -4.19
C ILE A 111 -6.47 -13.87 -4.06
N GLU A 112 -7.20 -13.71 -5.16
CA GLU A 112 -8.58 -13.22 -5.16
C GLU A 112 -9.50 -14.14 -4.35
N LYS A 113 -9.45 -15.46 -4.61
CA LYS A 113 -10.26 -16.46 -3.89
C LYS A 113 -9.89 -16.55 -2.41
N ALA A 114 -8.60 -16.50 -2.08
CA ALA A 114 -8.15 -16.46 -0.70
C ALA A 114 -8.63 -15.21 0.03
N THR A 115 -8.59 -14.06 -0.66
CA THR A 115 -9.11 -12.78 -0.16
C THR A 115 -10.61 -12.86 0.12
N ALA A 116 -11.40 -13.37 -0.83
CA ALA A 116 -12.84 -13.58 -0.67
C ALA A 116 -13.16 -14.46 0.56
N ALA A 117 -12.43 -15.55 0.74
CA ALA A 117 -12.58 -16.45 1.90
C ALA A 117 -12.23 -15.75 3.22
N CYS A 118 -11.15 -14.94 3.24
CA CYS A 118 -10.74 -14.18 4.42
C CYS A 118 -11.75 -13.08 4.79
N ILE A 119 -12.32 -12.37 3.81
CA ILE A 119 -13.40 -11.38 4.03
C ILE A 119 -14.59 -12.05 4.71
N GLN A 120 -15.05 -13.19 4.20
CA GLN A 120 -16.17 -13.94 4.79
C GLN A 120 -15.88 -14.39 6.23
N LYS A 121 -14.65 -14.82 6.50
CA LYS A 121 -14.23 -15.34 7.81
C LYS A 121 -14.05 -14.25 8.86
N THR A 122 -13.50 -13.10 8.47
CA THR A 122 -13.08 -12.04 9.42
C THR A 122 -14.05 -10.86 9.49
N GLY A 123 -14.83 -10.63 8.43
CA GLY A 123 -15.65 -9.42 8.28
C GLY A 123 -14.86 -8.17 7.95
N ILE A 124 -13.53 -8.28 7.74
CA ILE A 124 -12.69 -7.20 7.25
C ILE A 124 -12.94 -7.09 5.74
N GLU A 125 -13.40 -5.95 5.28
CA GLU A 125 -13.57 -5.70 3.84
C GLU A 125 -12.20 -5.43 3.21
N ALA A 126 -11.95 -5.96 1.99
CA ALA A 126 -10.67 -5.75 1.33
C ALA A 126 -10.81 -5.66 -0.20
N ARG A 127 -9.84 -5.02 -0.83
CA ARG A 127 -9.64 -5.00 -2.30
C ARG A 127 -8.18 -5.29 -2.62
N ILE A 128 -7.96 -5.67 -3.87
CA ILE A 128 -6.66 -6.02 -4.43
C ILE A 128 -6.30 -4.98 -5.48
N ILE A 129 -5.07 -4.47 -5.43
CA ILE A 129 -4.49 -3.62 -6.46
C ILE A 129 -3.33 -4.38 -7.09
N LEU A 130 -3.32 -4.51 -8.43
CA LEU A 130 -2.22 -5.13 -9.13
C LEU A 130 -1.16 -4.10 -9.50
N CYS A 131 0.10 -4.37 -9.13
CA CYS A 131 1.22 -3.48 -9.39
C CYS A 131 1.99 -3.91 -10.63
N THR A 132 2.24 -2.97 -11.55
CA THR A 132 3.40 -3.04 -12.42
C THR A 132 4.62 -2.51 -11.66
N LEU A 133 5.82 -2.93 -12.04
CA LEU A 133 7.04 -2.47 -11.39
C LEU A 133 7.85 -1.57 -12.34
N ARG A 134 8.45 -0.52 -11.81
CA ARG A 134 9.14 0.50 -12.62
C ARG A 134 10.21 -0.05 -13.56
N HIS A 135 10.86 -1.16 -13.19
CA HIS A 135 11.84 -1.82 -14.06
C HIS A 135 11.22 -2.73 -15.15
N TYR A 136 9.89 -2.87 -15.18
CA TYR A 136 9.23 -3.68 -16.21
C TYR A 136 9.21 -2.99 -17.57
N SER A 137 9.17 -3.82 -18.61
CA SER A 137 8.90 -3.38 -19.98
C SER A 137 7.47 -2.89 -20.16
N ALA A 138 7.21 -2.18 -21.26
CA ALA A 138 5.86 -1.76 -21.62
C ALA A 138 4.91 -2.95 -21.83
N ALA A 139 5.43 -4.10 -22.27
CA ALA A 139 4.65 -5.33 -22.45
C ALA A 139 4.21 -5.92 -21.11
N GLU A 140 5.11 -6.02 -20.13
CA GLU A 140 4.79 -6.51 -18.77
C GLU A 140 3.83 -5.56 -18.05
N SER A 141 3.99 -4.26 -18.23
CA SER A 141 3.06 -3.27 -17.68
C SER A 141 1.65 -3.42 -18.29
N MET A 142 1.58 -3.63 -19.60
CA MET A 142 0.32 -3.87 -20.30
C MET A 142 -0.32 -5.20 -19.85
N GLU A 143 0.47 -6.27 -19.70
CA GLU A 143 -0.01 -7.55 -19.18
C GLU A 143 -0.64 -7.38 -17.81
N THR A 144 0.00 -6.65 -16.91
CA THR A 144 -0.50 -6.40 -15.55
C THR A 144 -1.85 -5.66 -15.57
N VAL A 145 -2.00 -4.60 -16.36
CA VAL A 145 -3.28 -3.85 -16.43
C VAL A 145 -4.39 -4.67 -17.08
N MET A 146 -4.06 -5.53 -18.04
CA MET A 146 -5.04 -6.43 -18.67
C MET A 146 -5.54 -7.50 -17.69
N LEU A 147 -4.71 -7.94 -16.72
CA LEU A 147 -5.18 -8.78 -15.62
C LEU A 147 -6.21 -8.06 -14.75
N VAL A 148 -6.01 -6.76 -14.44
CA VAL A 148 -7.03 -5.99 -13.71
C VAL A 148 -8.35 -5.97 -14.48
N GLU A 149 -8.33 -5.77 -15.79
CA GLU A 149 -9.55 -5.82 -16.62
C GLU A 149 -10.21 -7.21 -16.62
N GLN A 150 -9.43 -8.29 -16.71
CA GLN A 150 -9.94 -9.67 -16.70
C GLN A 150 -10.64 -10.02 -15.38
N PHE A 151 -10.17 -9.46 -14.26
CA PHE A 151 -10.76 -9.66 -12.95
C PHE A 151 -11.73 -8.53 -12.54
N LYS A 152 -12.21 -7.73 -13.49
CA LYS A 152 -13.22 -6.69 -13.24
C LYS A 152 -14.49 -7.31 -12.61
N ASN A 153 -15.03 -6.62 -11.60
CA ASN A 153 -16.20 -7.07 -10.80
C ASN A 153 -15.90 -8.21 -9.80
N THR A 154 -14.64 -8.43 -9.48
CA THR A 154 -14.21 -9.26 -8.36
C THR A 154 -13.67 -8.38 -7.21
N TYR A 155 -12.81 -8.93 -6.35
CA TYR A 155 -12.11 -8.12 -5.34
C TYR A 155 -10.88 -7.38 -5.91
N VAL A 156 -10.50 -7.60 -7.17
CA VAL A 156 -9.48 -6.82 -7.87
C VAL A 156 -10.08 -5.48 -8.29
N ALA A 157 -9.59 -4.39 -7.71
CA ALA A 157 -10.21 -3.07 -7.83
C ALA A 157 -9.36 -2.02 -8.54
N GLY A 158 -8.03 -2.20 -8.66
CA GLY A 158 -7.20 -1.12 -9.18
C GLY A 158 -5.85 -1.56 -9.73
N PHE A 159 -5.17 -0.58 -10.31
CA PHE A 159 -3.83 -0.68 -10.91
C PHE A 159 -2.88 0.32 -10.27
N ASP A 160 -1.62 -0.06 -10.10
CA ASP A 160 -0.57 0.76 -9.48
C ASP A 160 0.77 0.55 -10.20
N ILE A 161 1.72 1.44 -9.97
CA ILE A 161 3.14 1.29 -10.31
C ILE A 161 3.96 1.42 -9.04
N ALA A 162 4.87 0.47 -8.79
CA ALA A 162 5.71 0.42 -7.60
C ALA A 162 7.19 0.19 -7.95
N ALA A 163 8.03 -0.01 -6.95
CA ALA A 163 9.48 -0.23 -7.00
C ALA A 163 10.30 1.05 -7.20
N ASP A 164 11.57 0.90 -7.59
CA ASP A 164 12.61 1.95 -7.55
C ASP A 164 12.27 3.17 -8.40
N GLU A 165 11.75 4.20 -7.74
CA GLU A 165 11.36 5.46 -8.39
C GLU A 165 12.55 6.22 -8.96
N ALA A 166 13.69 6.21 -8.29
CA ALA A 166 14.88 6.95 -8.71
C ALA A 166 15.65 6.25 -9.84
N GLY A 167 15.56 4.91 -9.90
CA GLY A 167 16.29 4.12 -10.88
C GLY A 167 15.60 4.01 -12.23
N TYR A 168 14.27 4.20 -12.30
CA TYR A 168 13.50 3.91 -13.52
C TYR A 168 12.42 4.96 -13.81
N PRO A 169 12.43 5.53 -15.06
CA PRO A 169 11.40 6.50 -15.47
C PRO A 169 10.04 5.82 -15.72
N ILE A 170 8.98 6.63 -15.74
CA ILE A 170 7.61 6.13 -15.96
C ILE A 170 7.25 5.83 -17.41
N THR A 171 8.12 6.12 -18.36
CA THR A 171 7.82 6.10 -19.81
C THR A 171 7.28 4.77 -20.32
N ASN A 172 7.79 3.64 -19.85
CA ASN A 172 7.32 2.30 -20.24
C ASN A 172 5.88 2.01 -19.80
N HIS A 173 5.37 2.74 -18.83
CA HIS A 173 4.09 2.46 -18.17
C HIS A 173 2.96 3.37 -18.67
N ILE A 174 3.26 4.44 -19.41
CA ILE A 174 2.26 5.42 -19.88
C ILE A 174 1.13 4.75 -20.65
N ALA A 175 1.46 3.83 -21.56
CA ALA A 175 0.45 3.12 -22.36
C ALA A 175 -0.50 2.27 -21.50
N ALA A 176 0.01 1.62 -20.44
CA ALA A 176 -0.80 0.82 -19.52
C ALA A 176 -1.76 1.69 -18.70
N PHE A 177 -1.30 2.86 -18.20
CA PHE A 177 -2.18 3.80 -17.49
C PHE A 177 -3.21 4.46 -18.41
N GLN A 178 -2.85 4.76 -19.67
CA GLN A 178 -3.81 5.21 -20.67
C GLN A 178 -4.87 4.15 -20.97
N TYR A 179 -4.47 2.88 -21.06
CA TYR A 179 -5.39 1.76 -21.17
C TYR A 179 -6.32 1.65 -19.98
N ALA A 180 -5.77 1.74 -18.75
CA ALA A 180 -6.57 1.74 -17.53
C ALA A 180 -7.64 2.83 -17.54
N LYS A 181 -7.27 4.06 -17.96
CA LYS A 181 -8.21 5.17 -18.11
C LYS A 181 -9.32 4.89 -19.12
N GLN A 182 -8.98 4.29 -20.29
CA GLN A 182 -9.98 3.91 -21.32
C GLN A 182 -10.95 2.85 -20.84
N LYS A 183 -10.50 1.97 -19.94
CA LYS A 183 -11.29 0.86 -19.35
C LYS A 183 -11.97 1.21 -18.03
N GLU A 184 -11.85 2.47 -17.61
CA GLU A 184 -12.39 2.95 -16.32
C GLU A 184 -11.91 2.11 -15.13
N ILE A 185 -10.62 1.72 -15.16
CA ILE A 185 -9.93 1.05 -14.06
C ILE A 185 -9.41 2.13 -13.11
N PHE A 186 -9.67 1.98 -11.83
CA PHE A 186 -9.11 2.87 -10.81
C PHE A 186 -7.60 2.74 -10.76
N CYS A 187 -6.92 3.89 -10.59
CA CYS A 187 -5.47 3.92 -10.51
C CYS A 187 -4.98 4.72 -9.30
N THR A 188 -3.97 4.17 -8.65
CA THR A 188 -3.02 4.88 -7.79
C THR A 188 -1.63 4.80 -8.44
N ALA A 189 -0.64 5.52 -7.96
CA ALA A 189 0.72 5.42 -8.47
C ALA A 189 1.72 5.89 -7.40
N HIS A 190 2.77 5.08 -7.14
CA HIS A 190 3.88 5.52 -6.29
C HIS A 190 4.63 6.66 -6.98
N ALA A 191 4.68 7.81 -6.32
CA ALA A 191 5.43 8.98 -6.78
C ALA A 191 5.72 9.92 -5.61
N GLY A 192 6.80 10.72 -5.73
CA GLY A 192 7.21 11.64 -4.69
C GLY A 192 7.63 10.93 -3.41
N GLU A 193 8.20 9.75 -3.56
CA GLU A 193 8.86 8.96 -2.54
C GLU A 193 10.36 9.19 -2.62
N ALA A 194 11.06 8.50 -3.52
CA ALA A 194 12.50 8.69 -3.75
C ALA A 194 12.81 9.95 -4.57
N MET A 195 11.94 10.31 -5.50
CA MET A 195 12.04 11.55 -6.30
C MET A 195 11.20 12.68 -5.70
N GLY A 196 11.46 13.93 -6.10
CA GLY A 196 10.81 15.13 -5.57
C GLY A 196 9.39 15.39 -6.11
N ALA A 197 8.91 16.61 -5.87
CA ALA A 197 7.60 17.06 -6.33
C ALA A 197 7.41 16.95 -7.85
N GLU A 198 8.49 17.04 -8.62
CA GLU A 198 8.48 16.89 -10.07
C GLU A 198 7.99 15.50 -10.52
N SER A 199 8.32 14.43 -9.78
CA SER A 199 7.84 13.08 -10.08
C SER A 199 6.33 12.96 -9.83
N VAL A 200 5.81 13.63 -8.82
CA VAL A 200 4.36 13.69 -8.58
C VAL A 200 3.66 14.42 -9.73
N TRP A 201 4.18 15.57 -10.17
CA TRP A 201 3.65 16.29 -11.34
C TRP A 201 3.69 15.45 -12.60
N GLU A 202 4.79 14.75 -12.86
CA GLU A 202 4.93 13.87 -14.00
C GLU A 202 3.86 12.75 -13.97
N THR A 203 3.71 12.11 -12.84
CA THR A 203 2.70 11.06 -12.61
C THR A 203 1.28 11.57 -12.81
N LEU A 204 0.94 12.73 -12.26
CA LEU A 204 -0.38 13.34 -12.45
C LEU A 204 -0.66 13.67 -13.92
N ASN A 205 0.32 14.19 -14.64
CA ASN A 205 0.18 14.60 -16.03
C ASN A 205 0.03 13.42 -17.00
N TYR A 206 0.79 12.34 -16.81
CA TYR A 206 0.82 11.20 -17.74
C TYR A 206 -0.14 10.08 -17.37
N PHE A 207 -0.32 9.82 -16.07
CA PHE A 207 -1.19 8.73 -15.59
C PHE A 207 -2.57 9.23 -15.19
N GLY A 208 -2.65 10.41 -14.58
CA GLY A 208 -3.89 11.01 -14.09
C GLY A 208 -4.59 10.19 -13.01
N PRO A 209 -3.86 9.63 -12.02
CA PRO A 209 -4.47 8.83 -10.98
C PRO A 209 -5.27 9.71 -10.01
N SER A 210 -6.26 9.13 -9.33
CA SER A 210 -7.02 9.83 -8.28
C SER A 210 -6.31 9.84 -6.93
N ARG A 211 -5.26 9.01 -6.78
CA ARG A 211 -4.45 8.89 -5.56
C ARG A 211 -2.98 8.75 -5.93
N ILE A 212 -2.12 9.16 -5.01
CA ILE A 212 -0.67 9.01 -5.11
C ILE A 212 -0.18 8.16 -3.94
N GLY A 213 0.50 7.06 -4.24
CA GLY A 213 1.26 6.29 -3.26
C GLY A 213 2.40 7.16 -2.72
N HIS A 214 2.52 7.26 -1.40
CA HIS A 214 3.37 8.20 -0.67
C HIS A 214 3.05 9.67 -0.98
N GLY A 215 3.59 10.23 -2.05
CA GLY A 215 3.45 11.65 -2.38
C GLY A 215 4.08 12.56 -1.31
N VAL A 216 4.92 12.01 -0.45
CA VAL A 216 5.44 12.69 0.75
C VAL A 216 6.23 13.95 0.39
N ARG A 217 6.97 13.93 -0.73
CA ARG A 217 7.79 15.07 -1.19
C ARG A 217 6.98 16.16 -1.92
N SER A 218 5.67 16.02 -2.02
CA SER A 218 4.80 17.08 -2.55
C SER A 218 4.93 18.40 -1.77
N TYR A 219 5.30 18.34 -0.48
CA TYR A 219 5.50 19.54 0.36
C TYR A 219 6.60 20.47 -0.15
N GLU A 220 7.50 19.99 -1.01
CA GLU A 220 8.59 20.75 -1.60
C GLU A 220 8.11 21.79 -2.64
N ASP A 221 6.90 21.62 -3.18
CA ASP A 221 6.27 22.55 -4.13
C ASP A 221 4.89 23.01 -3.63
N PRO A 222 4.76 24.25 -3.12
CA PRO A 222 3.47 24.79 -2.67
C PRO A 222 2.36 24.78 -3.73
N LYS A 223 2.72 24.85 -5.03
CA LYS A 223 1.72 24.79 -6.12
C LYS A 223 1.18 23.37 -6.28
N LEU A 224 2.03 22.36 -6.05
CA LEU A 224 1.60 20.96 -6.04
C LEU A 224 0.66 20.71 -4.87
N VAL A 225 1.00 21.18 -3.67
CA VAL A 225 0.14 21.05 -2.48
C VAL A 225 -1.23 21.70 -2.72
N GLU A 226 -1.26 22.90 -3.29
CA GLU A 226 -2.50 23.58 -3.68
C GLU A 226 -3.29 22.76 -4.73
N HIS A 227 -2.61 22.22 -5.73
CA HIS A 227 -3.23 21.38 -6.77
C HIS A 227 -3.85 20.10 -6.19
N LEU A 228 -3.12 19.38 -5.33
CA LEU A 228 -3.59 18.16 -4.66
C LEU A 228 -4.86 18.44 -3.84
N ARG A 229 -4.83 19.49 -3.02
CA ARG A 229 -5.98 19.92 -2.22
C ARG A 229 -7.18 20.29 -3.08
N ASN A 230 -7.01 21.15 -4.08
CA ASN A 230 -8.10 21.70 -4.89
C ASN A 230 -8.76 20.64 -5.79
N ASN A 231 -8.03 19.58 -6.17
CA ASN A 231 -8.51 18.47 -6.99
C ASN A 231 -8.86 17.22 -6.17
N ASN A 232 -8.79 17.28 -4.83
CA ASN A 232 -9.04 16.16 -3.92
C ASN A 232 -8.20 14.91 -4.25
N ILE A 233 -6.96 15.09 -4.71
CA ILE A 233 -6.04 13.99 -4.93
C ILE A 233 -5.54 13.50 -3.58
N HIS A 234 -5.74 12.23 -3.30
CA HIS A 234 -5.43 11.63 -2.01
C HIS A 234 -3.99 11.11 -1.97
N LEU A 235 -3.28 11.34 -0.84
CA LEU A 235 -1.95 10.82 -0.61
C LEU A 235 -1.99 9.64 0.38
N GLU A 236 -1.39 8.53 -0.01
CA GLU A 236 -1.28 7.30 0.81
C GLU A 236 0.04 7.33 1.59
N ILE A 237 0.08 8.06 2.71
CA ILE A 237 1.32 8.34 3.44
C ILE A 237 1.77 7.13 4.26
N CYS A 238 3.08 6.80 4.17
CA CYS A 238 3.73 5.69 4.88
C CYS A 238 4.92 6.21 5.73
N PRO A 239 4.68 6.84 6.89
CA PRO A 239 5.70 7.65 7.56
C PRO A 239 6.95 6.86 7.99
N SER A 240 6.78 5.68 8.58
CA SER A 240 7.91 4.86 9.03
C SER A 240 8.76 4.37 7.85
N CYS A 241 8.13 3.98 6.73
CA CYS A 241 8.84 3.59 5.53
C CYS A 241 9.66 4.76 4.99
N ASN A 242 9.07 5.95 4.85
CA ASN A 242 9.76 7.14 4.33
C ASN A 242 10.99 7.55 5.16
N VAL A 243 10.96 7.30 6.47
CA VAL A 243 12.12 7.51 7.34
C VAL A 243 13.17 6.40 7.14
N GLN A 244 12.75 5.15 7.04
CA GLN A 244 13.65 4.01 6.92
C GLN A 244 14.40 3.96 5.59
N ILE A 245 13.76 4.34 4.48
CA ILE A 245 14.40 4.49 3.17
C ILE A 245 15.25 5.77 3.02
N ASN A 246 15.44 6.49 4.12
CA ASN A 246 16.27 7.69 4.21
C ASN A 246 15.84 8.90 3.35
N ILE A 247 14.57 8.99 3.01
CA ILE A 247 13.99 10.17 2.33
C ILE A 247 13.72 11.27 3.35
N ILE A 248 13.31 10.89 4.55
CA ILE A 248 13.17 11.79 5.70
C ILE A 248 14.22 11.36 6.75
N ASP A 249 14.97 12.32 7.25
CA ASP A 249 16.07 12.06 8.19
C ASP A 249 15.58 11.53 9.55
N GLU A 250 14.54 12.13 10.12
CA GLU A 250 13.95 11.73 11.39
C GLU A 250 12.42 11.84 11.33
N TYR A 251 11.74 10.97 12.06
CA TYR A 251 10.27 10.92 12.09
C TYR A 251 9.62 12.27 12.47
N LYS A 252 10.24 13.04 13.37
CA LYS A 252 9.76 14.38 13.78
C LYS A 252 9.77 15.41 12.66
N ASN A 253 10.59 15.19 11.61
CA ASN A 253 10.73 16.07 10.45
C ASN A 253 9.81 15.63 9.30
N HIS A 254 9.03 14.56 9.47
CA HIS A 254 8.13 14.06 8.45
C HIS A 254 7.02 15.07 8.13
N PRO A 255 6.78 15.42 6.85
CA PRO A 255 5.84 16.48 6.46
C PRO A 255 4.36 16.09 6.60
N VAL A 256 4.03 14.89 7.07
CA VAL A 256 2.65 14.40 7.23
C VAL A 256 1.75 15.40 7.97
N ASN A 257 2.28 15.98 9.07
CA ASN A 257 1.54 16.95 9.87
C ASN A 257 1.34 18.28 9.15
N GLN A 258 2.31 18.70 8.32
CA GLN A 258 2.20 19.88 7.46
C GLN A 258 1.15 19.65 6.37
N LEU A 259 1.27 18.58 5.58
CA LEU A 259 0.32 18.24 4.51
C LEU A 259 -1.12 18.18 5.03
N LYS A 260 -1.33 17.56 6.21
CA LYS A 260 -2.63 17.52 6.88
C LYS A 260 -3.13 18.93 7.22
N LYS A 261 -2.30 19.81 7.81
CA LYS A 261 -2.67 21.19 8.17
C LYS A 261 -3.00 22.04 6.97
N GLU A 262 -2.37 21.79 5.83
CA GLU A 262 -2.64 22.46 4.56
C GLU A 262 -3.91 21.94 3.87
N GLY A 263 -4.58 20.95 4.45
CA GLY A 263 -5.87 20.41 3.98
C GLY A 263 -5.76 19.43 2.83
N VAL A 264 -4.57 18.84 2.60
CA VAL A 264 -4.40 17.74 1.64
C VAL A 264 -5.11 16.50 2.19
N SER A 265 -5.83 15.79 1.35
CA SER A 265 -6.45 14.52 1.70
C SER A 265 -5.37 13.46 1.88
N ILE A 266 -5.21 12.95 3.10
CA ILE A 266 -4.21 11.93 3.44
C ILE A 266 -4.82 10.80 4.26
N ASN A 267 -4.19 9.62 4.22
CA ASN A 267 -4.33 8.58 5.24
C ASN A 267 -2.96 8.01 5.62
N ILE A 268 -2.94 7.18 6.66
CA ILE A 268 -1.74 6.57 7.23
C ILE A 268 -1.74 5.08 6.92
N ASN A 269 -0.60 4.58 6.45
CA ASN A 269 -0.42 3.21 6.00
C ASN A 269 0.92 2.64 6.45
N THR A 270 1.06 1.33 6.36
CA THR A 270 2.28 0.61 6.78
C THR A 270 3.24 0.34 5.63
N ASP A 271 2.78 0.33 4.37
CA ASP A 271 3.58 -0.05 3.21
C ASP A 271 4.03 -1.52 3.25
N CYS A 272 5.29 -1.77 3.48
CA CYS A 272 5.92 -3.09 3.56
C CYS A 272 6.03 -3.55 5.03
N ARG A 273 4.97 -4.14 5.59
CA ARG A 273 4.90 -4.51 7.02
C ARG A 273 6.08 -5.33 7.51
N THR A 274 6.57 -6.27 6.68
CA THR A 274 7.73 -7.12 7.01
C THR A 274 9.02 -6.30 7.05
N ILE A 275 9.29 -5.57 5.97
CA ILE A 275 10.58 -4.89 5.78
C ILE A 275 10.73 -3.73 6.76
N VAL A 276 9.63 -2.99 7.00
CA VAL A 276 9.59 -1.86 7.94
C VAL A 276 9.49 -2.32 9.39
N ASP A 277 9.12 -3.57 9.64
CA ASP A 277 8.78 -4.11 10.98
C ASP A 277 7.75 -3.23 11.69
N ILE A 278 6.63 -2.96 11.02
CA ILE A 278 5.62 -2.01 11.49
C ILE A 278 4.20 -2.60 11.45
N SER A 279 3.35 -2.19 12.37
CA SER A 279 1.90 -2.36 12.31
C SER A 279 1.21 -0.99 12.31
N LEU A 280 -0.04 -0.93 11.87
CA LEU A 280 -0.78 0.33 11.83
C LEU A 280 -1.03 0.89 13.23
N ASN A 281 -1.13 0.02 14.25
CA ASN A 281 -1.17 0.43 15.66
C ASN A 281 0.12 1.14 16.09
N ARG A 282 1.28 0.61 15.69
CA ARG A 282 2.59 1.22 15.99
C ARG A 282 2.77 2.54 15.23
N GLU A 283 2.29 2.62 13.99
CA GLU A 283 2.33 3.86 13.20
C GLU A 283 1.50 4.97 13.87
N TYR A 284 0.28 4.65 14.31
CA TYR A 284 -0.57 5.59 15.04
C TYR A 284 0.07 6.04 16.35
N GLN A 285 0.71 5.13 17.09
CA GLN A 285 1.42 5.47 18.32
C GLN A 285 2.55 6.47 18.05
N LYS A 286 3.36 6.25 17.01
CA LYS A 286 4.42 7.19 16.63
C LYS A 286 3.87 8.58 16.28
N LEU A 287 2.78 8.66 15.53
CA LEU A 287 2.13 9.93 15.19
C LEU A 287 1.62 10.67 16.44
N GLN A 288 1.03 9.93 17.38
CA GLN A 288 0.61 10.52 18.66
C GLN A 288 1.78 11.03 19.47
N ASP A 289 2.84 10.22 19.61
CA ASP A 289 4.00 10.55 20.46
C ASP A 289 4.81 11.71 19.90
N VAL A 290 4.98 11.79 18.57
CA VAL A 290 5.84 12.78 17.92
C VAL A 290 5.09 14.07 17.57
N PHE A 291 3.86 13.96 17.04
CA PHE A 291 3.11 15.11 16.54
C PHE A 291 1.91 15.49 17.41
N GLY A 292 1.63 14.72 18.45
CA GLY A 292 0.49 14.96 19.34
C GLY A 292 -0.87 14.70 18.67
N TRP A 293 -0.92 13.80 17.67
CA TRP A 293 -2.15 13.48 16.97
C TRP A 293 -3.21 12.95 17.93
N THR A 294 -4.40 13.45 17.77
CA THR A 294 -5.57 13.10 18.59
C THR A 294 -6.44 12.05 17.89
N ILE A 295 -7.41 11.54 18.61
CA ILE A 295 -8.43 10.64 18.08
C ILE A 295 -9.15 11.27 16.87
N THR A 296 -9.39 12.59 16.89
CA THR A 296 -10.01 13.31 15.78
C THR A 296 -9.12 13.31 14.53
N ASP A 297 -7.80 13.47 14.69
CA ASP A 297 -6.87 13.45 13.56
C ASP A 297 -6.89 12.08 12.86
N PHE A 298 -6.91 10.99 13.63
CA PHE A 298 -7.01 9.64 13.08
C PHE A 298 -8.38 9.39 12.43
N TYR A 299 -9.45 9.88 13.04
CA TYR A 299 -10.80 9.78 12.46
C TYR A 299 -10.85 10.44 11.08
N ASP A 300 -10.37 11.68 10.97
CA ASP A 300 -10.36 12.44 9.71
C ASP A 300 -9.56 11.73 8.62
N CYS A 301 -8.38 11.19 8.95
CA CYS A 301 -7.57 10.40 8.02
C CYS A 301 -8.30 9.14 7.53
N ASN A 302 -8.99 8.41 8.42
CA ASN A 302 -9.76 7.24 8.02
C ASN A 302 -10.99 7.61 7.18
N VAL A 303 -11.66 8.73 7.46
CA VAL A 303 -12.74 9.26 6.62
C VAL A 303 -12.24 9.59 5.23
N ASN A 304 -11.06 10.25 5.12
CA ASN A 304 -10.43 10.56 3.85
C ASN A 304 -10.10 9.26 3.08
N ALA A 305 -9.55 8.26 3.76
CA ALA A 305 -9.25 6.95 3.18
C ALA A 305 -10.49 6.28 2.59
N ILE A 306 -11.60 6.23 3.34
CA ILE A 306 -12.86 5.64 2.83
C ILE A 306 -13.34 6.38 1.59
N LYS A 307 -13.30 7.72 1.58
CA LYS A 307 -13.72 8.52 0.42
C LYS A 307 -12.87 8.23 -0.82
N ALA A 308 -11.58 8.00 -0.63
CA ALA A 308 -10.61 7.71 -1.68
C ALA A 308 -10.57 6.23 -2.11
N ALA A 309 -11.15 5.32 -1.33
CA ALA A 309 -11.11 3.87 -1.56
C ALA A 309 -11.75 3.45 -2.90
N PHE A 310 -11.22 2.40 -3.52
CA PHE A 310 -11.68 1.85 -4.80
C PHE A 310 -12.84 0.86 -4.60
N ILE A 311 -13.92 1.36 -4.03
CA ILE A 311 -15.15 0.61 -3.73
C ILE A 311 -16.40 1.43 -4.11
N SER A 312 -17.55 0.76 -4.16
CA SER A 312 -18.84 1.42 -4.42
C SER A 312 -19.24 2.38 -3.30
N GLU A 313 -20.02 3.39 -3.63
CA GLU A 313 -20.53 4.36 -2.65
C GLU A 313 -21.37 3.69 -1.54
N GLU A 314 -22.04 2.59 -1.85
CA GLU A 314 -22.77 1.80 -0.84
C GLU A 314 -21.82 1.23 0.22
N VAL A 315 -20.70 0.63 -0.20
CA VAL A 315 -19.68 0.09 0.72
C VAL A 315 -19.00 1.21 1.50
N LYS A 316 -18.68 2.35 0.86
CA LYS A 316 -18.16 3.54 1.56
C LYS A 316 -19.09 3.97 2.69
N GLN A 317 -20.39 4.05 2.43
CA GLN A 317 -21.35 4.48 3.44
C GLN A 317 -21.43 3.50 4.62
N ILE A 318 -21.37 2.19 4.35
CA ILE A 318 -21.31 1.16 5.40
C ILE A 318 -20.07 1.34 6.27
N LEU A 319 -18.90 1.54 5.64
CA LEU A 319 -17.63 1.74 6.36
C LEU A 319 -17.63 3.04 7.17
N LEU A 320 -18.13 4.16 6.62
CA LEU A 320 -18.26 5.42 7.35
C LEU A 320 -19.13 5.26 8.60
N ASN A 321 -20.25 4.54 8.51
CA ASN A 321 -21.10 4.26 9.67
C ASN A 321 -20.37 3.40 10.72
N LYS A 322 -19.69 2.33 10.31
CA LYS A 322 -18.89 1.48 11.21
C LYS A 322 -17.77 2.29 11.89
N LEU A 323 -17.09 3.14 11.12
CA LEU A 323 -16.04 4.01 11.62
C LEU A 323 -16.58 4.97 12.68
N ALA A 324 -17.66 5.70 12.38
CA ALA A 324 -18.30 6.64 13.30
C ALA A 324 -18.71 5.96 14.62
N ILE A 325 -19.34 4.80 14.57
CA ILE A 325 -19.71 4.01 15.76
C ILE A 325 -18.46 3.64 16.56
N GLY A 326 -17.38 3.25 15.89
CA GLY A 326 -16.14 2.83 16.54
C GLY A 326 -15.39 3.97 17.24
N TYR A 327 -15.51 5.22 16.74
CA TYR A 327 -14.84 6.39 17.31
C TYR A 327 -15.67 7.12 18.38
N HIS A 328 -16.98 6.87 18.46
CA HIS A 328 -17.87 7.51 19.43
C HIS A 328 -18.26 6.61 20.61
N LYS A 329 -17.62 5.44 20.74
CA LYS A 329 -17.72 4.56 21.91
C LYS A 329 -16.68 5.00 22.95
#